data_e2ede4efacb5d821fdff0a495ad90cd3
#
_entry.id   e2ede4efacb5d821fdff0a495ad90cd3
#
_cell.length_a   1.000
_cell.length_b   1.000
_cell.length_c   1.000
_cell.angle_alpha   90.00
_cell.angle_beta   90.00
_cell.angle_gamma   90.00
#
_symmetry.space_group_name_H-M   'P 1'
#
loop_
_entity.id
_entity.type
_entity.pdbx_description
1 polymer ?
#
loop_
_entity_poly.entity_id
_entity_poly.type
_entity_poly.pdbx_seq_one_letter_code
_entity_poly.pdbx_strand_id
1 'polypeptide(L)'
;MKSTLLNMTAVLFGITLIASAGVGAVNMITAEPIAQAEQAAKTAALNGVLPAFDETAAETLTIDEMPITVYTATKGGQLAGYAVESMTKNGFGGAINMMVGFTPDGEVINVNVLKQAETPGLGTKMADADNVLLRSVKGQKLEEKKLVNGKLAVAKDGGDVDALTAATISSRAYVEAINRAWMAYKSVATGATPTDVSSGATSAAGDTAEEQTSGPEAQEGGQNE
;
A
#
# COMPACT_ATOMS: atom_id res chain seq x y z
N MET A 1 38.53 30.00 -30.58
CA MET A 1 37.11 30.05 -30.94
C MET A 1 36.36 30.62 -29.74
N LYS A 2 35.78 31.80 -29.84
CA LYS A 2 34.95 32.34 -28.77
C LYS A 2 33.59 31.65 -28.85
N SER A 3 33.35 30.65 -27.97
CA SER A 3 32.02 30.07 -27.77
C SER A 3 31.15 31.16 -27.12
N THR A 4 30.29 31.76 -27.91
CA THR A 4 29.31 32.72 -27.43
C THR A 4 28.29 31.93 -26.58
N LEU A 5 27.86 32.47 -25.45
CA LEU A 5 26.84 31.87 -24.57
C LEU A 5 25.63 31.36 -25.40
N LEU A 6 25.27 32.10 -26.44
CA LEU A 6 24.18 31.74 -27.35
C LEU A 6 24.42 30.38 -28.07
N ASN A 7 25.65 30.13 -28.56
CA ASN A 7 25.99 28.85 -29.21
C ASN A 7 25.99 27.69 -28.26
N MET A 8 26.47 27.91 -27.01
CA MET A 8 26.44 26.89 -25.97
C MET A 8 25.01 26.52 -25.59
N THR A 9 24.15 27.53 -25.42
CA THR A 9 22.73 27.32 -25.13
C THR A 9 22.01 26.60 -26.26
N ALA A 10 22.27 26.99 -27.52
CA ALA A 10 21.66 26.34 -28.67
C ALA A 10 22.06 24.87 -28.83
N VAL A 11 23.34 24.55 -28.61
CA VAL A 11 23.82 23.17 -28.65
C VAL A 11 23.21 22.34 -27.53
N LEU A 12 23.19 22.88 -26.30
CA LEU A 12 22.59 22.19 -25.16
C LEU A 12 21.10 21.94 -25.38
N PHE A 13 20.38 22.95 -25.87
CA PHE A 13 18.95 22.84 -26.21
C PHE A 13 18.72 21.75 -27.29
N GLY A 14 19.55 21.71 -28.33
CA GLY A 14 19.46 20.69 -29.37
C GLY A 14 19.66 19.27 -28.83
N ILE A 15 20.66 19.07 -27.97
CA ILE A 15 20.95 17.78 -27.35
C ILE A 15 19.79 17.35 -26.44
N THR A 16 19.31 18.25 -25.58
CA THR A 16 18.20 17.93 -24.64
C THR A 16 16.90 17.66 -25.41
N LEU A 17 16.62 18.36 -26.48
CA LEU A 17 15.44 18.13 -27.32
C LEU A 17 15.46 16.76 -27.97
N ILE A 18 16.60 16.36 -28.58
CA ILE A 18 16.76 15.03 -29.19
C ILE A 18 16.65 13.95 -28.12
N ALA A 19 17.33 14.11 -26.98
CA ALA A 19 17.29 13.12 -25.89
C ALA A 19 15.87 12.98 -25.33
N SER A 20 15.16 14.09 -25.09
CA SER A 20 13.78 14.07 -24.59
C SER A 20 12.82 13.43 -25.59
N ALA A 21 12.97 13.74 -26.89
CA ALA A 21 12.15 13.11 -27.92
C ALA A 21 12.39 11.58 -27.99
N GLY A 22 13.66 11.13 -27.88
CA GLY A 22 14.00 9.72 -27.84
C GLY A 22 13.39 9.00 -26.63
N VAL A 23 13.52 9.55 -25.44
CA VAL A 23 12.92 9.00 -24.21
C VAL A 23 11.39 8.97 -24.32
N GLY A 24 10.78 10.06 -24.80
CA GLY A 24 9.33 10.14 -25.02
C GLY A 24 8.81 9.08 -25.98
N ALA A 25 9.51 8.87 -27.11
CA ALA A 25 9.14 7.85 -28.09
C ALA A 25 9.23 6.43 -27.51
N VAL A 26 10.30 6.12 -26.78
CA VAL A 26 10.43 4.81 -26.10
C VAL A 26 9.31 4.63 -25.09
N ASN A 27 9.02 5.65 -24.27
CA ASN A 27 7.95 5.59 -23.28
C ASN A 27 6.58 5.34 -23.92
N MET A 28 6.27 6.00 -25.06
CA MET A 28 5.00 5.77 -25.77
C MET A 28 4.84 4.34 -26.26
N ILE A 29 5.93 3.71 -26.74
CA ILE A 29 5.89 2.33 -27.24
C ILE A 29 5.83 1.31 -26.10
N THR A 30 6.45 1.61 -24.96
CA THR A 30 6.59 0.66 -23.85
C THR A 30 5.49 0.79 -22.79
N ALA A 31 4.76 1.90 -22.73
CA ALA A 31 3.74 2.15 -21.70
C ALA A 31 2.62 1.10 -21.71
N GLU A 32 2.11 0.77 -22.90
CA GLU A 32 1.02 -0.20 -23.03
C GLU A 32 1.44 -1.63 -22.65
N PRO A 33 2.53 -2.21 -23.21
CA PRO A 33 2.98 -3.53 -22.77
C PRO A 33 3.38 -3.60 -21.30
N ILE A 34 3.89 -2.52 -20.69
CA ILE A 34 4.15 -2.46 -19.26
C ILE A 34 2.82 -2.55 -18.46
N ALA A 35 1.81 -1.76 -18.84
CA ALA A 35 0.52 -1.79 -18.18
C ALA A 35 -0.16 -3.18 -18.29
N GLN A 36 -0.07 -3.83 -19.44
CA GLN A 36 -0.59 -5.18 -19.63
C GLN A 36 0.16 -6.20 -18.76
N ALA A 37 1.49 -6.10 -18.68
CA ALA A 37 2.29 -6.98 -17.81
C ALA A 37 1.98 -6.78 -16.33
N GLU A 38 1.80 -5.54 -15.86
CA GLU A 38 1.39 -5.23 -14.49
C GLU A 38 0.00 -5.79 -14.18
N GLN A 39 -0.95 -5.65 -15.10
CA GLN A 39 -2.29 -6.22 -14.92
C GLN A 39 -2.28 -7.75 -14.89
N ALA A 40 -1.51 -8.38 -15.76
CA ALA A 40 -1.33 -9.83 -15.76
C ALA A 40 -0.67 -10.32 -14.45
N ALA A 41 0.33 -9.60 -13.96
CA ALA A 41 0.97 -9.89 -12.68
C ALA A 41 0.00 -9.78 -11.49
N LYS A 42 -0.86 -8.75 -11.47
CA LYS A 42 -1.91 -8.59 -10.46
C LYS A 42 -2.92 -9.74 -10.49
N THR A 43 -3.37 -10.11 -11.68
CA THR A 43 -4.32 -11.24 -11.83
C THR A 43 -3.68 -12.57 -11.39
N ALA A 44 -2.43 -12.81 -11.76
CA ALA A 44 -1.68 -13.98 -11.31
C ALA A 44 -1.49 -13.99 -9.79
N ALA A 45 -1.21 -12.83 -9.20
CA ALA A 45 -1.06 -12.69 -7.76
C ALA A 45 -2.38 -12.94 -7.01
N LEU A 46 -3.51 -12.42 -7.50
CA LEU A 46 -4.84 -12.71 -6.94
C LEU A 46 -5.10 -14.22 -6.89
N ASN A 47 -4.85 -14.92 -8.00
CA ASN A 47 -4.98 -16.38 -8.05
C ASN A 47 -3.97 -17.12 -7.15
N GLY A 48 -2.82 -16.51 -6.86
CA GLY A 48 -1.77 -17.08 -6.02
C GLY A 48 -1.98 -16.88 -4.52
N VAL A 49 -2.79 -15.88 -4.12
CA VAL A 49 -3.05 -15.56 -2.70
C VAL A 49 -4.47 -15.88 -2.24
N LEU A 50 -5.38 -16.19 -3.16
CA LEU A 50 -6.77 -16.52 -2.86
C LEU A 50 -7.06 -18.00 -3.18
N PRO A 51 -8.03 -18.62 -2.50
CA PRO A 51 -8.65 -19.86 -2.98
C PRO A 51 -9.40 -19.58 -4.30
N ALA A 52 -9.91 -20.62 -4.96
CA ALA A 52 -10.69 -20.44 -6.18
C ALA A 52 -11.90 -19.52 -5.94
N PHE A 53 -12.06 -18.51 -6.79
CA PHE A 53 -13.14 -17.51 -6.73
C PHE A 53 -13.73 -17.29 -8.12
N ASP A 54 -14.92 -16.72 -8.17
CA ASP A 54 -15.65 -16.41 -9.42
C ASP A 54 -15.64 -14.91 -9.69
N GLU A 55 -15.80 -14.09 -8.64
CA GLU A 55 -15.92 -12.64 -8.74
C GLU A 55 -15.06 -11.94 -7.68
N THR A 56 -14.63 -10.72 -7.97
CA THR A 56 -13.93 -9.84 -7.01
C THR A 56 -14.52 -8.44 -7.04
N ALA A 57 -14.77 -7.88 -5.86
CA ALA A 57 -15.06 -6.45 -5.69
C ALA A 57 -13.83 -5.76 -5.11
N ALA A 58 -13.46 -4.61 -5.68
CA ALA A 58 -12.28 -3.86 -5.24
C ALA A 58 -12.67 -2.57 -4.54
N GLU A 59 -12.07 -2.31 -3.39
CA GLU A 59 -12.19 -1.07 -2.63
C GLU A 59 -10.80 -0.54 -2.29
N THR A 60 -10.57 0.77 -2.48
CA THR A 60 -9.27 1.39 -2.18
C THR A 60 -9.39 2.27 -0.94
N LEU A 61 -8.55 2.01 0.02
CA LEU A 61 -8.40 2.74 1.28
C LEU A 61 -7.07 3.48 1.30
N THR A 62 -6.96 4.53 2.12
CA THR A 62 -5.68 5.19 2.37
C THR A 62 -5.23 4.84 3.79
N ILE A 63 -4.06 4.22 3.92
CA ILE A 63 -3.44 3.84 5.19
C ILE A 63 -2.01 4.38 5.22
N ASP A 64 -1.64 5.14 6.26
CA ASP A 64 -0.32 5.81 6.35
C ASP A 64 0.03 6.58 5.05
N GLU A 65 -0.91 7.33 4.49
CA GLU A 65 -0.78 8.08 3.22
C GLU A 65 -0.50 7.19 1.98
N MET A 66 -0.68 5.86 2.09
CA MET A 66 -0.50 4.93 0.99
C MET A 66 -1.86 4.41 0.49
N PRO A 67 -2.07 4.34 -0.83
CA PRO A 67 -3.26 3.70 -1.38
C PRO A 67 -3.12 2.18 -1.20
N ILE A 68 -4.09 1.56 -0.55
CA ILE A 68 -4.19 0.12 -0.32
C ILE A 68 -5.49 -0.36 -0.93
N THR A 69 -5.44 -1.34 -1.81
CA THR A 69 -6.64 -1.86 -2.46
C THR A 69 -7.00 -3.23 -1.89
N VAL A 70 -8.21 -3.37 -1.40
CA VAL A 70 -8.77 -4.62 -0.89
C VAL A 70 -9.69 -5.23 -1.95
N TYR A 71 -9.43 -6.46 -2.32
CA TYR A 71 -10.25 -7.27 -3.21
C TYR A 71 -11.04 -8.28 -2.36
N THR A 72 -12.34 -8.15 -2.32
CA THR A 72 -13.24 -9.12 -1.70
C THR A 72 -13.59 -10.17 -2.75
N ALA A 73 -13.17 -11.40 -2.54
CA ALA A 73 -13.39 -12.51 -3.46
C ALA A 73 -14.61 -13.35 -3.03
N THR A 74 -15.46 -13.68 -3.98
CA THR A 74 -16.64 -14.54 -3.76
C THR A 74 -16.63 -15.73 -4.69
N LYS A 75 -17.22 -16.84 -4.22
CA LYS A 75 -17.43 -18.05 -5.00
C LYS A 75 -18.85 -18.55 -4.79
N GLY A 76 -19.63 -18.62 -5.86
CA GLY A 76 -21.04 -19.02 -5.77
C GLY A 76 -21.86 -18.12 -4.84
N GLY A 77 -21.52 -16.81 -4.77
CA GLY A 77 -22.16 -15.85 -3.88
C GLY A 77 -21.71 -15.91 -2.41
N GLN A 78 -20.81 -16.81 -2.05
CA GLN A 78 -20.23 -16.89 -0.69
C GLN A 78 -18.86 -16.25 -0.65
N LEU A 79 -18.50 -15.62 0.46
CA LEU A 79 -17.19 -15.02 0.68
C LEU A 79 -16.11 -16.12 0.67
N ALA A 80 -15.15 -16.02 -0.24
CA ALA A 80 -14.02 -16.94 -0.38
C ALA A 80 -12.76 -16.44 0.36
N GLY A 81 -12.56 -15.12 0.44
CA GLY A 81 -11.43 -14.51 1.11
C GLY A 81 -11.21 -13.07 0.67
N TYR A 82 -10.13 -12.49 1.16
CA TYR A 82 -9.72 -11.13 0.82
C TYR A 82 -8.29 -11.13 0.29
N ALA A 83 -8.03 -10.40 -0.78
CA ALA A 83 -6.67 -10.09 -1.21
C ALA A 83 -6.43 -8.60 -1.06
N VAL A 84 -5.28 -8.22 -0.49
CA VAL A 84 -4.93 -6.83 -0.23
C VAL A 84 -3.67 -6.48 -0.98
N GLU A 85 -3.77 -5.56 -1.95
CA GLU A 85 -2.62 -4.94 -2.60
C GLU A 85 -2.09 -3.84 -1.69
N SER A 86 -0.92 -4.06 -1.12
CA SER A 86 -0.27 -3.17 -0.16
C SER A 86 1.12 -2.78 -0.64
N MET A 87 1.63 -1.67 -0.10
CA MET A 87 2.95 -1.16 -0.44
C MET A 87 3.66 -0.53 0.75
N THR A 88 4.98 -0.42 0.62
CA THR A 88 5.83 0.42 1.47
C THR A 88 6.87 1.14 0.62
N LYS A 89 7.31 2.32 1.06
CA LYS A 89 8.43 3.08 0.45
C LYS A 89 9.76 2.84 1.17
N ASN A 90 9.74 2.06 2.26
CA ASN A 90 10.86 1.90 3.19
C ASN A 90 11.76 0.69 2.87
N GLY A 91 11.68 0.13 1.66
CA GLY A 91 12.62 -0.87 1.19
C GLY A 91 14.03 -0.30 1.05
N PHE A 92 15.05 -1.15 1.06
CA PHE A 92 16.45 -0.74 0.88
C PHE A 92 16.70 -0.21 -0.53
N GLY A 93 16.15 -0.86 -1.54
CA GLY A 93 16.24 -0.45 -2.96
C GLY A 93 15.09 0.44 -3.42
N GLY A 94 14.12 0.76 -2.55
CA GLY A 94 12.96 1.58 -2.86
C GLY A 94 11.62 0.94 -2.50
N ALA A 95 10.57 1.29 -3.24
CA ALA A 95 9.23 0.81 -2.94
C ALA A 95 9.09 -0.71 -3.16
N ILE A 96 8.35 -1.35 -2.26
CA ILE A 96 7.96 -2.76 -2.34
C ILE A 96 6.44 -2.81 -2.42
N ASN A 97 5.91 -3.45 -3.45
CA ASN A 97 4.49 -3.69 -3.62
C ASN A 97 4.23 -5.19 -3.48
N MET A 98 3.19 -5.56 -2.76
CA MET A 98 2.84 -6.96 -2.53
C MET A 98 1.33 -7.15 -2.47
N MET A 99 0.91 -8.37 -2.66
CA MET A 99 -0.45 -8.82 -2.46
C MET A 99 -0.49 -9.83 -1.34
N VAL A 100 -1.36 -9.62 -0.35
CA VAL A 100 -1.53 -10.47 0.82
C VAL A 100 -2.93 -11.06 0.79
N GLY A 101 -3.05 -12.37 0.79
CA GLY A 101 -4.33 -13.07 0.86
C GLY A 101 -4.70 -13.42 2.30
N PHE A 102 -5.97 -13.19 2.64
CA PHE A 102 -6.56 -13.54 3.94
C PHE A 102 -7.79 -14.42 3.76
N THR A 103 -7.95 -15.38 4.65
CA THR A 103 -9.23 -16.09 4.79
C THR A 103 -10.29 -15.14 5.35
N PRO A 104 -11.59 -15.48 5.27
CA PRO A 104 -12.65 -14.73 5.96
C PRO A 104 -12.39 -14.56 7.46
N ASP A 105 -11.68 -15.50 8.09
CA ASP A 105 -11.35 -15.52 9.52
C ASP A 105 -10.04 -14.79 9.86
N GLY A 106 -9.35 -14.20 8.87
CA GLY A 106 -8.14 -13.40 9.08
C GLY A 106 -6.81 -14.17 9.08
N GLU A 107 -6.80 -15.43 8.69
CA GLU A 107 -5.58 -16.21 8.52
C GLU A 107 -4.90 -15.79 7.20
N VAL A 108 -3.59 -15.62 7.20
CA VAL A 108 -2.81 -15.32 5.99
C VAL A 108 -2.71 -16.57 5.11
N ILE A 109 -3.31 -16.53 3.93
CA ILE A 109 -3.26 -17.62 2.95
C ILE A 109 -1.89 -17.67 2.29
N ASN A 110 -1.45 -16.53 1.74
CA ASN A 110 -0.18 -16.40 1.04
C ASN A 110 0.19 -14.92 0.87
N VAL A 111 1.46 -14.66 0.55
CA VAL A 111 1.95 -13.32 0.17
C VAL A 111 2.68 -13.43 -1.15
N ASN A 112 2.38 -12.53 -2.09
CA ASN A 112 3.04 -12.44 -3.38
C ASN A 112 3.64 -11.03 -3.54
N VAL A 113 4.95 -10.94 -3.80
CA VAL A 113 5.64 -9.68 -4.05
C VAL A 113 5.45 -9.31 -5.53
N LEU A 114 4.74 -8.22 -5.80
CA LEU A 114 4.42 -7.75 -7.14
C LEU A 114 5.58 -6.96 -7.76
N LYS A 115 6.21 -6.10 -6.95
CA LYS A 115 7.29 -5.23 -7.40
C LYS A 115 8.25 -4.94 -6.25
N GLN A 116 9.53 -5.02 -6.55
CA GLN A 116 10.61 -4.66 -5.62
C GLN A 116 11.86 -4.28 -6.41
N ALA A 117 12.75 -3.52 -5.82
CA ALA A 117 14.04 -3.12 -6.38
C ALA A 117 15.19 -3.40 -5.38
N GLU A 118 15.03 -4.45 -4.59
CA GLU A 118 15.97 -4.85 -3.55
C GLU A 118 17.27 -5.43 -4.11
N THR A 119 18.31 -5.49 -3.29
CA THR A 119 19.60 -6.05 -3.67
C THR A 119 19.48 -7.52 -4.07
N PRO A 120 19.94 -7.90 -5.29
CA PRO A 120 19.92 -9.28 -5.74
C PRO A 120 20.61 -10.25 -4.77
N GLY A 121 19.98 -11.40 -4.51
CA GLY A 121 20.49 -12.44 -3.60
C GLY A 121 20.37 -12.12 -2.11
N LEU A 122 19.92 -10.91 -1.74
CA LEU A 122 19.66 -10.48 -0.36
C LEU A 122 18.17 -10.16 -0.16
N GLY A 123 17.77 -8.91 -0.33
CA GLY A 123 16.38 -8.48 -0.17
C GLY A 123 15.43 -9.09 -1.20
N THR A 124 15.89 -9.36 -2.43
CA THR A 124 15.06 -10.03 -3.46
C THR A 124 14.55 -11.40 -3.04
N LYS A 125 15.18 -12.06 -2.06
CA LYS A 125 14.71 -13.36 -1.53
C LYS A 125 13.33 -13.29 -0.88
N MET A 126 12.81 -12.10 -0.58
CA MET A 126 11.43 -11.95 -0.11
C MET A 126 10.39 -12.40 -1.15
N ALA A 127 10.76 -12.43 -2.44
CA ALA A 127 9.90 -12.88 -3.51
C ALA A 127 9.98 -14.39 -3.79
N ASP A 128 10.88 -15.12 -3.11
CA ASP A 128 10.99 -16.56 -3.25
C ASP A 128 9.72 -17.22 -2.65
N ALA A 129 9.24 -18.29 -3.28
CA ALA A 129 8.01 -18.96 -2.88
C ALA A 129 8.09 -19.60 -1.47
N ASP A 130 9.29 -19.87 -0.98
CA ASP A 130 9.56 -20.46 0.35
C ASP A 130 10.61 -19.63 1.09
N ASN A 131 10.31 -18.35 1.35
CA ASN A 131 11.17 -17.48 2.13
C ASN A 131 10.78 -17.47 3.62
N VAL A 132 11.74 -17.12 4.49
CA VAL A 132 11.54 -17.10 5.94
C VAL A 132 10.47 -16.12 6.42
N LEU A 133 10.32 -14.97 5.71
CA LEU A 133 9.31 -13.97 6.02
C LEU A 133 7.90 -14.53 5.79
N LEU A 134 7.71 -15.17 4.63
CA LEU A 134 6.44 -15.81 4.30
C LEU A 134 6.12 -16.93 5.27
N ARG A 135 7.08 -17.81 5.58
CA ARG A 135 6.88 -18.91 6.53
C ARG A 135 6.47 -18.44 7.92
N SER A 136 6.94 -17.27 8.33
CA SER A 136 6.60 -16.69 9.64
C SER A 136 5.15 -16.21 9.74
N VAL A 137 4.47 -15.95 8.62
CA VAL A 137 3.11 -15.37 8.62
C VAL A 137 2.06 -16.26 7.96
N LYS A 138 2.45 -17.12 7.03
CA LYS A 138 1.54 -18.02 6.29
C LYS A 138 0.88 -19.03 7.22
N GLY A 139 -0.44 -19.20 7.08
CA GLY A 139 -1.23 -20.08 7.93
C GLY A 139 -1.40 -19.57 9.35
N GLN A 140 -1.22 -18.27 9.57
CA GLN A 140 -1.30 -17.67 10.90
C GLN A 140 -2.30 -16.51 10.91
N LYS A 141 -2.99 -16.34 12.03
CA LYS A 141 -3.71 -15.10 12.34
C LYS A 141 -2.71 -14.11 12.92
N LEU A 142 -2.60 -12.94 12.28
CA LEU A 142 -1.57 -11.97 12.63
C LEU A 142 -1.77 -11.37 14.04
N GLU A 143 -2.99 -11.38 14.54
CA GLU A 143 -3.33 -10.96 15.91
C GLU A 143 -2.83 -11.92 17.00
N GLU A 144 -2.57 -13.18 16.66
CA GLU A 144 -2.02 -14.21 17.57
C GLU A 144 -0.49 -14.16 17.65
N LYS A 145 0.15 -13.38 16.77
CA LYS A 145 1.60 -13.20 16.76
C LYS A 145 2.05 -12.25 17.87
N LYS A 146 3.33 -12.32 18.23
CA LYS A 146 3.92 -11.37 19.16
C LYS A 146 4.01 -9.99 18.53
N LEU A 147 3.07 -9.13 18.90
CA LEU A 147 3.00 -7.75 18.42
C LEU A 147 3.88 -6.82 19.25
N VAL A 148 4.53 -5.89 18.59
CA VAL A 148 5.26 -4.78 19.21
C VAL A 148 4.46 -3.50 18.94
N ASN A 149 3.97 -2.85 19.99
CA ASN A 149 3.05 -1.69 19.87
C ASN A 149 1.83 -1.96 18.95
N GLY A 150 1.26 -3.18 19.04
CA GLY A 150 0.09 -3.56 18.26
C GLY A 150 0.36 -3.89 16.78
N LYS A 151 1.62 -3.96 16.36
CA LYS A 151 2.05 -4.24 14.98
C LYS A 151 2.98 -5.45 14.95
N LEU A 152 2.98 -6.17 13.84
CA LEU A 152 4.01 -7.19 13.56
C LEU A 152 5.37 -6.52 13.51
N ALA A 153 6.37 -7.23 14.02
CA ALA A 153 7.76 -6.81 13.95
C ALA A 153 8.68 -8.01 13.68
N VAL A 154 9.84 -7.75 13.12
CA VAL A 154 10.87 -8.77 12.98
C VAL A 154 11.47 -9.13 14.35
N ALA A 155 12.01 -10.33 14.48
CA ALA A 155 12.59 -10.85 15.73
C ALA A 155 13.65 -9.92 16.33
N LYS A 156 14.45 -9.24 15.48
CA LYS A 156 15.44 -8.23 15.92
C LYS A 156 14.81 -7.01 16.61
N ASP A 157 13.57 -6.72 16.36
CA ASP A 157 12.82 -5.59 16.91
C ASP A 157 11.85 -6.04 18.02
N GLY A 158 12.01 -7.27 18.50
CA GLY A 158 11.23 -7.83 19.59
C GLY A 158 9.96 -8.57 19.18
N GLY A 159 9.66 -8.67 17.88
CA GLY A 159 8.58 -9.49 17.34
C GLY A 159 8.96 -10.97 17.18
N ASP A 160 8.25 -11.68 16.33
CA ASP A 160 8.47 -13.10 16.05
C ASP A 160 8.51 -13.43 14.54
N VAL A 161 8.63 -12.41 13.69
CA VAL A 161 8.82 -12.62 12.25
C VAL A 161 10.32 -12.77 11.95
N ASP A 162 10.70 -13.89 11.36
CA ASP A 162 12.08 -14.14 10.95
C ASP A 162 12.51 -13.15 9.87
N ALA A 163 13.76 -12.68 9.94
CA ALA A 163 14.31 -11.75 8.98
C ALA A 163 15.22 -12.46 7.97
N LEU A 164 15.26 -11.94 6.74
CA LEU A 164 16.23 -12.35 5.74
C LEU A 164 17.66 -12.04 6.23
N THR A 165 18.57 -12.99 6.06
CA THR A 165 19.99 -12.81 6.42
C THR A 165 20.58 -11.65 5.61
N ALA A 166 21.26 -10.74 6.30
CA ALA A 166 21.88 -9.52 5.74
C ALA A 166 20.91 -8.57 5.00
N ALA A 167 19.59 -8.70 5.19
CA ALA A 167 18.58 -7.83 4.57
C ALA A 167 17.52 -7.36 5.58
N THR A 168 17.96 -6.87 6.74
CA THR A 168 17.05 -6.46 7.84
C THR A 168 16.14 -5.29 7.45
N ILE A 169 16.64 -4.32 6.65
CA ILE A 169 15.83 -3.19 6.19
C ILE A 169 14.70 -3.71 5.28
N SER A 170 15.02 -4.55 4.30
CA SER A 170 14.06 -5.19 3.42
C SER A 170 13.02 -6.02 4.18
N SER A 171 13.46 -6.74 5.24
CA SER A 171 12.57 -7.53 6.10
C SER A 171 11.60 -6.65 6.90
N ARG A 172 12.07 -5.53 7.45
CA ARG A 172 11.22 -4.55 8.12
C ARG A 172 10.19 -3.94 7.19
N ALA A 173 10.62 -3.58 5.97
CA ALA A 173 9.76 -3.04 4.92
C ALA A 173 8.66 -4.05 4.52
N TYR A 174 9.01 -5.32 4.36
CA TYR A 174 8.07 -6.39 4.09
C TYR A 174 7.01 -6.51 5.20
N VAL A 175 7.43 -6.54 6.46
CA VAL A 175 6.53 -6.60 7.62
C VAL A 175 5.65 -5.36 7.73
N GLU A 176 6.19 -4.19 7.41
CA GLU A 176 5.43 -2.93 7.37
C GLU A 176 4.30 -2.97 6.33
N ALA A 177 4.58 -3.46 5.12
CA ALA A 177 3.56 -3.63 4.10
C ALA A 177 2.49 -4.66 4.50
N ILE A 178 2.86 -5.76 5.19
CA ILE A 178 1.90 -6.71 5.76
C ILE A 178 1.04 -6.06 6.84
N ASN A 179 1.60 -5.23 7.72
CA ASN A 179 0.82 -4.51 8.73
C ASN A 179 -0.26 -3.63 8.08
N ARG A 180 0.08 -2.89 7.01
CA ARG A 180 -0.91 -2.10 6.27
C ARG A 180 -1.97 -2.97 5.63
N ALA A 181 -1.57 -4.10 5.02
CA ALA A 181 -2.52 -5.06 4.44
C ALA A 181 -3.48 -5.60 5.51
N TRP A 182 -2.98 -5.94 6.68
CA TRP A 182 -3.78 -6.43 7.79
C TRP A 182 -4.75 -5.38 8.33
N MET A 183 -4.30 -4.12 8.44
CA MET A 183 -5.17 -3.00 8.84
C MET A 183 -6.30 -2.79 7.83
N ALA A 184 -6.00 -2.82 6.52
CA ALA A 184 -6.99 -2.71 5.47
C ALA A 184 -7.99 -3.88 5.48
N TYR A 185 -7.50 -5.10 5.62
CA TYR A 185 -8.33 -6.28 5.80
C TYR A 185 -9.30 -6.11 6.96
N LYS A 186 -8.81 -5.75 8.15
CA LYS A 186 -9.67 -5.53 9.32
C LYS A 186 -10.73 -4.46 9.09
N SER A 187 -10.36 -3.37 8.43
CA SER A 187 -11.31 -2.30 8.09
C SER A 187 -12.48 -2.80 7.25
N VAL A 188 -12.20 -3.57 6.21
CA VAL A 188 -13.24 -4.08 5.30
C VAL A 188 -14.00 -5.27 5.90
N ALA A 189 -13.30 -6.22 6.52
CA ALA A 189 -13.90 -7.45 7.04
C ALA A 189 -14.76 -7.23 8.29
N THR A 190 -14.37 -6.29 9.17
CA THR A 190 -15.05 -6.06 10.46
C THR A 190 -15.78 -4.74 10.55
N GLY A 191 -15.66 -3.86 9.55
CA GLY A 191 -16.17 -2.48 9.60
C GLY A 191 -15.49 -1.61 10.66
N ALA A 192 -14.36 -2.07 11.21
CA ALA A 192 -13.61 -1.32 12.21
C ALA A 192 -12.84 -0.21 11.50
N THR A 193 -13.07 1.04 11.91
CA THR A 193 -12.19 2.16 11.53
C THR A 193 -10.83 1.94 12.18
N PRO A 194 -9.75 1.77 11.43
CA PRO A 194 -8.43 1.61 11.99
C PRO A 194 -8.03 2.88 12.73
N THR A 195 -7.56 2.77 13.96
CA THR A 195 -7.27 3.88 14.88
C THR A 195 -6.12 4.79 14.41
N ASP A 196 -5.43 4.42 13.32
CA ASP A 196 -4.31 5.17 12.73
C ASP A 196 -4.43 5.30 11.19
N VAL A 197 -5.65 5.42 10.69
CA VAL A 197 -5.89 5.56 9.25
C VAL A 197 -6.39 6.96 8.97
N SER A 198 -5.59 7.73 8.26
CA SER A 198 -6.10 8.86 7.50
C SER A 198 -6.96 8.30 6.36
N SER A 199 -8.25 8.11 6.61
CA SER A 199 -9.20 7.75 5.57
C SER A 199 -9.35 8.93 4.63
N GLY A 200 -8.69 8.87 3.47
CA GLY A 200 -8.96 9.76 2.35
C GLY A 200 -10.28 9.43 1.64
N ALA A 201 -11.18 8.69 2.30
CA ALA A 201 -12.54 8.58 1.86
C ALA A 201 -13.24 9.90 2.17
N THR A 202 -13.32 10.77 1.18
CA THR A 202 -14.24 11.89 1.18
C THR A 202 -15.65 11.30 1.21
N SER A 203 -16.18 11.10 2.41
CA SER A 203 -17.61 10.97 2.61
C SER A 203 -18.25 12.30 2.24
N ALA A 204 -18.65 12.44 1.00
CA ALA A 204 -19.66 13.41 0.61
C ALA A 204 -21.00 12.94 1.18
N ALA A 205 -21.19 13.09 2.47
CA ALA A 205 -22.45 12.91 3.15
C ALA A 205 -22.56 13.99 4.23
N GLY A 206 -23.20 15.09 3.85
CA GLY A 206 -24.10 15.87 4.70
C GLY A 206 -23.55 16.34 6.04
N ASP A 207 -22.69 17.37 6.03
CA ASP A 207 -22.59 18.29 7.15
C ASP A 207 -23.74 19.29 7.05
N THR A 208 -24.90 18.95 7.63
CA THR A 208 -25.92 19.93 7.97
C THR A 208 -25.40 20.68 9.18
N ALA A 209 -24.80 21.81 8.92
CA ALA A 209 -24.48 22.81 9.93
C ALA A 209 -25.80 23.22 10.63
N GLU A 210 -25.99 22.82 11.86
CA GLU A 210 -26.89 23.48 12.78
C GLU A 210 -26.26 24.83 13.17
N GLU A 211 -26.75 25.84 12.52
CA GLU A 211 -26.54 27.24 12.81
C GLU A 211 -27.24 27.55 14.16
N GLN A 212 -26.50 27.48 15.25
CA GLN A 212 -26.96 28.05 16.52
C GLN A 212 -26.69 29.54 16.51
N THR A 213 -27.69 30.31 16.09
CA THR A 213 -27.84 31.73 16.35
C THR A 213 -28.10 31.94 17.84
N SER A 214 -27.07 32.28 18.58
CA SER A 214 -27.25 32.97 19.88
C SER A 214 -27.08 34.48 19.68
N GLY A 215 -28.19 35.17 19.60
CA GLY A 215 -28.24 36.63 19.60
C GLY A 215 -27.80 37.19 20.96
N PRO A 216 -27.28 38.44 20.98
CA PRO A 216 -26.91 39.10 22.21
C PRO A 216 -28.13 39.70 22.89
N GLU A 217 -28.45 39.23 24.06
CA GLU A 217 -29.38 39.99 24.96
C GLU A 217 -28.68 41.19 25.59
N ALA A 218 -29.17 42.33 25.15
CA ALA A 218 -28.94 43.58 25.84
C ALA A 218 -29.71 43.59 27.16
N GLN A 219 -29.06 43.77 28.28
CA GLN A 219 -29.71 44.22 29.51
C GLN A 219 -29.33 45.67 29.78
N GLU A 220 -30.33 46.51 29.53
CA GLU A 220 -30.46 47.85 30.07
C GLU A 220 -30.78 47.79 31.56
N GLY A 221 -30.14 48.67 32.29
CA GLY A 221 -30.74 49.63 33.22
C GLY A 221 -31.46 49.15 34.47
N GLY A 222 -31.01 49.67 35.55
CA GLY A 222 -31.74 49.68 36.82
C GLY A 222 -30.95 50.40 37.91
N GLN A 223 -31.11 51.71 37.97
CA GLN A 223 -30.73 52.55 39.11
C GLN A 223 -31.54 52.19 40.33
N ASN A 224 -30.99 52.40 41.47
CA ASN A 224 -31.45 53.11 42.68
C ASN A 224 -31.02 52.42 43.97
N GLU A 225 -30.47 53.29 44.71
CA GLU A 225 -30.30 53.65 46.11
C GLU A 225 -29.18 52.94 46.88
#